data_21985e47ce330f8447e0909354844655
#
_entry.id   21985e47ce330f8447e0909354844655
#
_cell.length_a   1.000
_cell.length_b   1.000
_cell.length_c   1.000
_cell.angle_alpha   90.00
_cell.angle_beta   90.00
_cell.angle_gamma   90.00
#
_symmetry.space_group_name_H-M   'P 1'
#
loop_
_entity.id
_entity.type
_entity.pdbx_description
1 polymer ?
#
loop_
_entity_poly.entity_id
_entity_poly.type
_entity_poly.pdbx_seq_one_letter_code
_entity_poly.pdbx_strand_id
1 'polypeptide(L)'
;MKKRITAIIFSVLLCFSAAIPSFAAEKSARLNDAANLLSESEKADLLYKLDEISERQQLDITVATVDNLGSYNTASAYADDIYDNSGYGFGSERDGILLLISLSDRDWAISTCGYAITVFTDAGADYIGEKITPALSDGYYAAAFSKYAELCDEFITQAKNEKPYDIENMPREPLSLIWIPVSVIIGFIIALIAVGVMKSKLKTVRFKTTANSYLKKGSLNITDSSDLFLY
;
A
#
# COMPACT_ATOMS: atom_id res chain seq x y z
N MET A 1 54.34 -1.99 54.21
CA MET A 1 52.90 -1.83 54.45
C MET A 1 52.30 -0.65 53.68
N LYS A 2 52.87 0.56 53.73
CA LYS A 2 52.32 1.77 53.03
C LYS A 2 52.08 1.57 51.52
N LYS A 3 53.03 0.95 50.78
CA LYS A 3 52.89 0.71 49.32
C LYS A 3 51.74 -0.25 48.94
N ARG A 4 51.38 -1.20 49.79
CA ARG A 4 50.29 -2.15 49.57
C ARG A 4 48.92 -1.50 49.85
N ILE A 5 48.85 -0.59 50.82
CA ILE A 5 47.64 0.20 51.13
C ILE A 5 47.35 1.16 50.04
N THR A 6 48.37 1.85 49.46
CA THR A 6 48.22 2.77 48.34
C THR A 6 47.72 2.05 47.07
N ALA A 7 48.21 0.83 46.80
CA ALA A 7 47.75 0.03 45.66
C ALA A 7 46.30 -0.41 45.82
N ILE A 8 45.85 -0.76 47.02
CA ILE A 8 44.45 -1.13 47.30
C ILE A 8 43.52 0.08 47.17
N ILE A 9 43.91 1.25 47.65
CA ILE A 9 43.14 2.49 47.53
C ILE A 9 43.01 2.90 46.05
N PHE A 10 44.10 2.77 45.26
CA PHE A 10 44.09 3.06 43.83
C PHE A 10 43.22 2.08 43.03
N SER A 11 43.22 0.81 43.39
CA SER A 11 42.35 -0.22 42.79
C SER A 11 40.85 0.03 43.08
N VAL A 12 40.52 0.43 44.33
CA VAL A 12 39.14 0.75 44.71
C VAL A 12 38.68 2.03 44.03
N LEU A 13 39.56 3.04 43.85
CA LEU A 13 39.24 4.27 43.13
C LEU A 13 38.99 4.01 41.63
N LEU A 14 39.74 3.08 41.02
CA LEU A 14 39.58 2.66 39.63
C LEU A 14 38.26 1.92 39.39
N CYS A 15 37.80 1.11 40.36
CA CYS A 15 36.51 0.42 40.28
C CYS A 15 35.31 1.37 40.42
N PHE A 16 35.45 2.49 41.12
CA PHE A 16 34.39 3.48 41.29
C PHE A 16 34.18 4.36 40.05
N SER A 17 35.18 4.52 39.19
CA SER A 17 35.10 5.28 37.96
C SER A 17 34.39 4.53 36.82
N ALA A 18 34.12 3.24 36.95
CA ALA A 18 33.46 2.42 35.95
C ALA A 18 31.91 2.39 36.08
N ALA A 19 31.35 2.98 37.14
CA ALA A 19 29.90 3.09 37.35
C ALA A 19 29.41 4.48 36.95
N ILE A 20 29.65 4.90 35.71
CA ILE A 20 28.86 6.00 35.13
C ILE A 20 27.51 5.36 34.80
N PRO A 21 26.40 5.75 35.46
CA PRO A 21 25.10 5.38 34.93
C PRO A 21 25.03 5.97 33.51
N SER A 22 25.01 5.10 32.54
CA SER A 22 24.60 5.51 31.19
C SER A 22 23.16 6.00 31.35
N PHE A 23 22.94 7.29 31.40
CA PHE A 23 21.66 7.88 31.14
C PHE A 23 21.41 7.60 29.65
N ALA A 24 20.91 6.40 29.34
CA ALA A 24 20.20 6.21 28.11
C ALA A 24 19.02 7.20 28.18
N ALA A 25 19.00 8.19 27.31
CA ALA A 25 17.80 9.01 27.13
C ALA A 25 16.63 8.03 27.00
N GLU A 26 15.62 8.22 27.83
CA GLU A 26 14.44 7.34 27.81
C GLU A 26 13.81 7.49 26.43
N LYS A 27 13.95 6.46 25.60
CA LYS A 27 13.44 6.47 24.24
C LYS A 27 11.91 6.55 24.33
N SER A 28 11.32 7.54 23.70
CA SER A 28 9.87 7.65 23.63
C SER A 28 9.27 6.39 23.00
N ALA A 29 8.10 5.99 23.47
CA ALA A 29 7.38 4.87 22.85
C ALA A 29 7.16 5.14 21.36
N ARG A 30 7.25 4.12 20.53
CA ARG A 30 7.05 4.20 19.07
C ARG A 30 5.64 4.63 18.66
N LEU A 31 4.71 4.63 19.60
CA LEU A 31 3.37 5.15 19.44
C LEU A 31 3.12 6.27 20.43
N ASN A 32 2.82 7.47 19.94
CA ASN A 32 2.36 8.62 20.71
C ASN A 32 0.97 9.04 20.21
N ASP A 33 -0.08 8.50 20.83
CA ASP A 33 -1.47 8.81 20.46
C ASP A 33 -2.05 9.92 21.35
N ALA A 34 -1.57 11.16 21.16
CA ALA A 34 -2.01 12.31 21.92
C ALA A 34 -3.44 12.76 21.54
N ALA A 35 -3.88 12.50 20.31
CA ALA A 35 -5.24 12.76 19.86
C ALA A 35 -6.27 11.71 20.32
N ASN A 36 -5.81 10.64 21.03
CA ASN A 36 -6.65 9.53 21.52
C ASN A 36 -7.54 8.91 20.43
N LEU A 37 -6.95 8.58 19.28
CA LEU A 37 -7.65 7.99 18.14
C LEU A 37 -7.86 6.48 18.30
N LEU A 38 -7.09 5.84 19.18
CA LEU A 38 -7.08 4.40 19.38
C LEU A 38 -7.62 4.04 20.78
N SER A 39 -8.31 2.90 20.86
CA SER A 39 -8.60 2.26 22.13
C SER A 39 -7.34 1.67 22.77
N GLU A 40 -7.37 1.39 24.07
CA GLU A 40 -6.19 0.83 24.78
C GLU A 40 -5.74 -0.53 24.21
N SER A 41 -6.67 -1.36 23.72
CA SER A 41 -6.30 -2.62 23.04
C SER A 41 -5.63 -2.37 21.71
N GLU A 42 -6.13 -1.44 20.88
CA GLU A 42 -5.53 -1.08 19.61
C GLU A 42 -4.15 -0.43 19.77
N LYS A 43 -3.97 0.39 20.82
CA LYS A 43 -2.65 0.94 21.17
C LYS A 43 -1.65 -0.15 21.49
N ALA A 44 -2.05 -1.13 22.31
CA ALA A 44 -1.17 -2.24 22.70
C ALA A 44 -0.79 -3.11 21.48
N ASP A 45 -1.76 -3.46 20.64
CA ASP A 45 -1.54 -4.27 19.44
C ASP A 45 -0.66 -3.55 18.43
N LEU A 46 -0.90 -2.26 18.20
CA LEU A 46 -0.10 -1.45 17.27
C LEU A 46 1.32 -1.26 17.81
N LEU A 47 1.48 -0.94 19.08
CA LEU A 47 2.80 -0.76 19.70
C LEU A 47 3.61 -2.05 19.59
N TYR A 48 3.03 -3.20 19.90
CA TYR A 48 3.68 -4.51 19.73
C TYR A 48 4.15 -4.72 18.27
N LYS A 49 3.30 -4.39 17.29
CA LYS A 49 3.63 -4.51 15.86
C LYS A 49 4.78 -3.58 15.46
N LEU A 50 4.72 -2.31 15.88
CA LEU A 50 5.78 -1.33 15.62
C LEU A 50 7.11 -1.77 16.24
N ASP A 51 7.08 -2.28 17.48
CA ASP A 51 8.27 -2.78 18.18
C ASP A 51 8.87 -3.99 17.46
N GLU A 52 8.04 -4.99 17.13
CA GLU A 52 8.50 -6.20 16.42
C GLU A 52 9.20 -5.86 15.11
N ILE A 53 8.55 -5.05 14.27
CA ILE A 53 9.08 -4.67 12.95
C ILE A 53 10.36 -3.84 13.13
N SER A 54 10.34 -2.84 14.01
CA SER A 54 11.49 -1.95 14.23
C SER A 54 12.72 -2.71 14.70
N GLU A 55 12.56 -3.62 15.66
CA GLU A 55 13.69 -4.44 16.17
C GLU A 55 14.22 -5.40 15.12
N ARG A 56 13.33 -6.02 14.34
CA ARG A 56 13.70 -6.94 13.27
C ARG A 56 14.38 -6.21 12.11
N GLN A 57 13.88 -5.03 11.77
CA GLN A 57 14.39 -4.23 10.67
C GLN A 57 15.54 -3.31 11.05
N GLN A 58 15.85 -3.16 12.36
CA GLN A 58 16.87 -2.23 12.85
C GLN A 58 16.65 -0.80 12.31
N LEU A 59 15.38 -0.38 12.22
CA LEU A 59 14.94 0.92 11.78
C LEU A 59 13.67 1.28 12.55
N ASP A 60 13.65 2.45 13.17
CA ASP A 60 12.54 2.86 14.03
C ASP A 60 11.32 3.26 13.21
N ILE A 61 10.19 2.58 13.42
CA ILE A 61 8.92 2.88 12.77
C ILE A 61 8.00 3.44 13.85
N THR A 62 7.62 4.71 13.70
CA THR A 62 6.90 5.43 14.74
C THR A 62 5.63 6.10 14.22
N VAL A 63 4.64 6.26 15.10
CA VAL A 63 3.39 6.95 14.81
C VAL A 63 3.13 7.97 15.90
N ALA A 64 2.82 9.21 15.51
CA ALA A 64 2.36 10.26 16.40
C ALA A 64 1.02 10.81 15.93
N THR A 65 0.09 11.03 16.85
CA THR A 65 -1.17 11.71 16.57
C THR A 65 -1.29 12.95 17.45
N VAL A 66 -1.79 14.03 16.88
CA VAL A 66 -2.00 15.31 17.57
C VAL A 66 -3.38 15.88 17.22
N ASP A 67 -3.94 16.69 18.10
CA ASP A 67 -5.22 17.34 17.83
C ASP A 67 -5.12 18.37 16.69
N ASN A 68 -4.06 19.15 16.68
CA ASN A 68 -3.79 20.17 15.67
C ASN A 68 -2.29 20.49 15.60
N LEU A 69 -1.88 21.20 14.55
CA LEU A 69 -0.48 21.59 14.31
C LEU A 69 0.02 22.69 15.23
N GLY A 70 -0.83 23.32 16.06
CA GLY A 70 -0.45 24.38 16.96
C GLY A 70 0.16 25.62 16.25
N SER A 71 1.43 25.89 16.50
CA SER A 71 2.17 27.01 15.88
C SER A 71 2.91 26.64 14.59
N TYR A 72 2.87 25.38 14.18
CA TYR A 72 3.56 24.93 12.97
C TYR A 72 2.74 25.22 11.72
N ASN A 73 3.42 25.65 10.65
CA ASN A 73 2.78 26.01 9.39
C ASN A 73 2.46 24.77 8.53
N THR A 74 3.14 23.66 8.75
CA THR A 74 3.01 22.41 7.98
C THR A 74 3.14 21.19 8.90
N ALA A 75 2.46 20.10 8.54
CA ALA A 75 2.60 18.83 9.24
C ALA A 75 4.03 18.28 9.15
N SER A 76 4.74 18.50 8.04
CA SER A 76 6.13 18.06 7.88
C SER A 76 7.07 18.73 8.90
N ALA A 77 6.98 20.06 9.05
CA ALA A 77 7.82 20.77 10.02
C ALA A 77 7.56 20.31 11.45
N TYR A 78 6.31 19.96 11.76
CA TYR A 78 5.97 19.43 13.09
C TYR A 78 6.45 17.99 13.26
N ALA A 79 6.34 17.17 12.22
CA ALA A 79 6.82 15.78 12.24
C ALA A 79 8.35 15.74 12.48
N ASP A 80 9.12 16.60 11.79
CA ASP A 80 10.56 16.73 11.96
C ASP A 80 10.92 17.12 13.38
N ASP A 81 10.23 18.12 13.96
CA ASP A 81 10.46 18.58 15.32
C ASP A 81 10.12 17.51 16.37
N ILE A 82 9.01 16.78 16.18
CA ILE A 82 8.65 15.63 17.04
C ILE A 82 9.74 14.56 16.94
N TYR A 83 10.18 14.22 15.73
CA TYR A 83 11.20 13.20 15.53
C TYR A 83 12.49 13.55 16.27
N ASP A 84 12.94 14.79 16.14
CA ASP A 84 14.18 15.26 16.74
C ASP A 84 14.12 15.33 18.27
N ASN A 85 13.00 15.79 18.82
CA ASN A 85 12.87 16.02 20.26
C ASN A 85 12.45 14.77 21.05
N SER A 86 11.84 13.77 20.41
CA SER A 86 11.36 12.54 21.10
C SER A 86 12.41 11.45 21.20
N GLY A 87 13.61 11.66 20.64
CA GLY A 87 14.68 10.66 20.66
C GLY A 87 14.40 9.43 19.82
N TYR A 88 13.55 9.55 18.81
CA TYR A 88 13.28 8.49 17.85
C TYR A 88 14.51 8.17 16.99
N GLY A 89 14.52 6.99 16.43
CA GLY A 89 15.55 6.48 15.54
C GLY A 89 16.35 5.34 16.14
N PHE A 90 16.77 4.41 15.28
CA PHE A 90 17.55 3.25 15.64
C PHE A 90 19.04 3.53 15.45
N GLY A 91 19.86 3.16 16.43
CA GLY A 91 21.31 3.30 16.36
C GLY A 91 21.83 4.75 16.42
N SER A 92 23.11 4.94 16.09
CA SER A 92 23.80 6.25 16.16
C SER A 92 23.35 7.23 15.07
N GLU A 93 22.95 6.72 13.93
CA GLU A 93 22.49 7.52 12.77
C GLU A 93 21.01 7.89 12.89
N ARG A 94 20.34 7.42 13.94
CA ARG A 94 18.91 7.65 14.19
C ARG A 94 18.03 7.22 13.02
N ASP A 95 18.28 5.99 12.52
CA ASP A 95 17.54 5.44 11.40
C ASP A 95 16.07 5.25 11.74
N GLY A 96 15.17 5.91 11.03
CA GLY A 96 13.76 5.77 11.31
C GLY A 96 12.82 6.61 10.47
N ILE A 97 11.54 6.30 10.62
CA ILE A 97 10.42 6.95 9.93
C ILE A 97 9.30 7.25 10.94
N LEU A 98 8.75 8.45 10.86
CA LEU A 98 7.62 8.89 11.68
C LEU A 98 6.44 9.24 10.77
N LEU A 99 5.27 8.69 11.06
CA LEU A 99 3.99 9.16 10.55
C LEU A 99 3.35 10.08 11.60
N LEU A 100 3.12 11.34 11.23
CA LEU A 100 2.35 12.30 12.01
C LEU A 100 0.94 12.45 11.42
N ILE A 101 -0.07 12.41 12.28
CA ILE A 101 -1.47 12.73 11.93
C ILE A 101 -1.94 13.91 12.76
N SER A 102 -2.42 14.97 12.11
CA SER A 102 -3.15 16.09 12.74
C SER A 102 -4.64 15.94 12.49
N LEU A 103 -5.41 15.71 13.57
CA LEU A 103 -6.82 15.37 13.47
C LEU A 103 -7.67 16.55 12.99
N SER A 104 -7.53 17.70 13.61
CA SER A 104 -8.34 18.89 13.32
C SER A 104 -8.00 19.53 11.98
N ASP A 105 -6.73 19.51 11.61
CA ASP A 105 -6.25 20.06 10.35
C ASP A 105 -6.48 19.08 9.17
N ARG A 106 -6.80 17.81 9.49
CA ARG A 106 -6.97 16.72 8.52
C ARG A 106 -5.75 16.60 7.61
N ASP A 107 -4.59 16.72 8.21
CA ASP A 107 -3.30 16.70 7.54
C ASP A 107 -2.40 15.61 8.12
N TRP A 108 -1.45 15.17 7.33
CA TRP A 108 -0.48 14.16 7.73
C TRP A 108 0.89 14.44 7.11
N ALA A 109 1.91 13.93 7.72
CA ALA A 109 3.26 13.98 7.18
C ALA A 109 4.06 12.73 7.55
N ILE A 110 5.02 12.40 6.70
CA ILE A 110 6.05 11.42 6.97
C ILE A 110 7.39 12.15 7.10
N SER A 111 8.08 11.91 8.22
CA SER A 111 9.46 12.36 8.44
C SER A 111 10.39 11.16 8.44
N THR A 112 11.54 11.26 7.78
CA THR A 112 12.54 10.19 7.67
C THR A 112 13.92 10.68 8.10
N CYS A 113 14.69 9.80 8.78
CA CYS A 113 16.04 10.13 9.24
C CYS A 113 16.98 8.95 8.99
N GLY A 114 18.26 9.26 8.78
CA GLY A 114 19.31 8.27 8.60
C GLY A 114 19.10 7.40 7.36
N TYR A 115 19.26 6.10 7.49
CA TYR A 115 19.06 5.14 6.39
C TYR A 115 17.64 5.15 5.81
N ALA A 116 16.63 5.53 6.62
CA ALA A 116 15.26 5.61 6.15
C ALA A 116 15.07 6.58 4.97
N ILE A 117 15.88 7.64 4.86
CA ILE A 117 15.86 8.56 3.71
C ILE A 117 16.13 7.81 2.38
N THR A 118 16.99 6.81 2.42
CA THR A 118 17.29 5.99 1.24
C THR A 118 16.20 4.96 0.95
N VAL A 119 15.56 4.43 2.00
CA VAL A 119 14.52 3.40 1.91
C VAL A 119 13.21 3.99 1.40
N PHE A 120 12.82 5.14 1.96
CA PHE A 120 11.56 5.81 1.68
C PHE A 120 11.82 7.04 0.81
N THR A 121 11.86 6.83 -0.51
CA THR A 121 11.92 7.93 -1.47
C THR A 121 10.65 8.78 -1.39
N ASP A 122 10.66 9.99 -1.96
CA ASP A 122 9.47 10.84 -2.01
C ASP A 122 8.26 10.10 -2.60
N ALA A 123 8.48 9.38 -3.71
CA ALA A 123 7.45 8.55 -4.33
C ALA A 123 6.97 7.40 -3.41
N GLY A 124 7.89 6.84 -2.60
CA GLY A 124 7.56 5.82 -1.61
C GLY A 124 6.71 6.35 -0.47
N ALA A 125 7.05 7.53 0.05
CA ALA A 125 6.28 8.21 1.09
C ALA A 125 4.87 8.58 0.60
N ASP A 126 4.76 9.11 -0.62
CA ASP A 126 3.48 9.43 -1.26
C ASP A 126 2.63 8.18 -1.44
N TYR A 127 3.22 7.08 -1.90
CA TYR A 127 2.52 5.79 -2.04
C TYR A 127 1.97 5.29 -0.70
N ILE A 128 2.77 5.33 0.37
CA ILE A 128 2.33 4.95 1.71
C ILE A 128 1.14 5.82 2.12
N GLY A 129 1.25 7.15 1.93
CA GLY A 129 0.19 8.11 2.21
C GLY A 129 -1.10 7.79 1.47
N GLU A 130 -1.04 7.53 0.16
CA GLU A 130 -2.20 7.13 -0.65
C GLU A 130 -2.88 5.87 -0.12
N LYS A 131 -2.11 4.90 0.36
CA LYS A 131 -2.66 3.63 0.87
C LYS A 131 -3.34 3.75 2.23
N ILE A 132 -2.91 4.67 3.08
CA ILE A 132 -3.51 4.85 4.40
C ILE A 132 -4.64 5.89 4.42
N THR A 133 -4.62 6.87 3.51
CA THR A 133 -5.58 7.98 3.47
C THR A 133 -7.05 7.55 3.43
N PRO A 134 -7.48 6.52 2.68
CA PRO A 134 -8.87 6.08 2.72
C PRO A 134 -9.32 5.66 4.11
N ALA A 135 -8.52 4.84 4.80
CA ALA A 135 -8.83 4.38 6.16
C ALA A 135 -8.80 5.52 7.18
N LEU A 136 -7.87 6.48 7.04
CA LEU A 136 -7.83 7.70 7.86
C LEU A 136 -9.09 8.54 7.67
N SER A 137 -9.52 8.73 6.42
CA SER A 137 -10.70 9.51 6.07
C SER A 137 -12.00 8.91 6.60
N ASP A 138 -12.08 7.59 6.65
CA ASP A 138 -13.23 6.84 7.15
C ASP A 138 -13.21 6.68 8.68
N GLY A 139 -12.14 7.14 9.37
CA GLY A 139 -11.98 7.03 10.81
C GLY A 139 -11.47 5.67 11.31
N TYR A 140 -11.00 4.79 10.41
CA TYR A 140 -10.43 3.48 10.76
C TYR A 140 -8.93 3.60 11.09
N TYR A 141 -8.61 4.37 12.13
CA TYR A 141 -7.24 4.73 12.48
C TYR A 141 -6.34 3.53 12.76
N ALA A 142 -6.82 2.55 13.53
CA ALA A 142 -6.06 1.33 13.84
C ALA A 142 -5.67 0.56 12.56
N ALA A 143 -6.59 0.46 11.59
CA ALA A 143 -6.33 -0.18 10.30
C ALA A 143 -5.33 0.62 9.47
N ALA A 144 -5.44 1.95 9.45
CA ALA A 144 -4.51 2.83 8.76
C ALA A 144 -3.08 2.71 9.30
N PHE A 145 -2.90 2.75 10.62
CA PHE A 145 -1.59 2.63 11.26
C PHE A 145 -0.99 1.22 11.13
N SER A 146 -1.83 0.19 11.21
CA SER A 146 -1.41 -1.18 10.93
C SER A 146 -0.92 -1.35 9.50
N LYS A 147 -1.63 -0.74 8.53
CA LYS A 147 -1.23 -0.73 7.11
C LYS A 147 0.06 0.03 6.89
N TYR A 148 0.23 1.19 7.55
CA TYR A 148 1.48 1.93 7.54
C TYR A 148 2.67 1.07 7.99
N ALA A 149 2.54 0.39 9.13
CA ALA A 149 3.60 -0.48 9.65
C ALA A 149 3.94 -1.63 8.68
N GLU A 150 2.93 -2.25 8.04
CA GLU A 150 3.13 -3.30 7.03
C GLU A 150 3.87 -2.79 5.80
N LEU A 151 3.48 -1.62 5.28
CA LEU A 151 4.15 -1.01 4.14
C LEU A 151 5.59 -0.62 4.46
N CYS A 152 5.84 -0.08 5.66
CA CYS A 152 7.21 0.20 6.10
C CYS A 152 8.07 -1.07 6.12
N ASP A 153 7.55 -2.17 6.64
CA ASP A 153 8.24 -3.46 6.64
C ASP A 153 8.57 -3.96 5.23
N GLU A 154 7.60 -3.87 4.31
CA GLU A 154 7.77 -4.24 2.90
C GLU A 154 8.86 -3.38 2.23
N PHE A 155 8.80 -2.05 2.41
CA PHE A 155 9.76 -1.11 1.83
C PHE A 155 11.18 -1.33 2.33
N ILE A 156 11.34 -1.54 3.64
CA ILE A 156 12.65 -1.82 4.23
C ILE A 156 13.20 -3.15 3.73
N THR A 157 12.35 -4.17 3.66
CA THR A 157 12.73 -5.50 3.17
C THR A 157 13.16 -5.44 1.71
N GLN A 158 12.42 -4.70 0.88
CA GLN A 158 12.76 -4.47 -0.53
C GLN A 158 14.10 -3.75 -0.66
N ALA A 159 14.30 -2.65 0.08
CA ALA A 159 15.52 -1.87 0.02
C ALA A 159 16.77 -2.64 0.46
N LYS A 160 16.62 -3.58 1.41
CA LYS A 160 17.71 -4.44 1.88
C LYS A 160 18.07 -5.56 0.91
N ASN A 161 17.10 -6.09 0.20
CA ASN A 161 17.29 -7.22 -0.71
C ASN A 161 17.60 -6.79 -2.14
N GLU A 162 17.08 -5.65 -2.57
CA GLU A 162 17.17 -5.14 -3.94
C GLU A 162 17.33 -3.61 -3.92
N LYS A 163 16.70 -2.95 -4.90
CA LYS A 163 16.61 -1.48 -4.92
C LYS A 163 15.41 -0.99 -4.13
N PRO A 164 15.52 0.14 -3.42
CA PRO A 164 14.38 0.81 -2.80
C PRO A 164 13.24 1.02 -3.83
N TYR A 165 12.01 1.04 -3.33
CA TYR A 165 10.88 1.42 -4.17
C TYR A 165 10.97 2.87 -4.60
N ASP A 166 10.72 3.12 -5.87
CA ASP A 166 10.70 4.43 -6.50
C ASP A 166 9.69 4.40 -7.66
N ILE A 167 9.50 5.52 -8.36
CA ILE A 167 8.53 5.70 -9.45
C ILE A 167 8.50 4.53 -10.45
N GLU A 168 9.69 3.97 -10.78
CA GLU A 168 9.81 2.92 -11.81
C GLU A 168 9.42 1.51 -11.32
N ASN A 169 9.53 1.25 -10.01
CA ASN A 169 9.39 -0.10 -9.45
C ASN A 169 8.41 -0.21 -8.29
N MET A 170 7.52 0.78 -8.13
CA MET A 170 6.50 0.80 -7.08
C MET A 170 5.65 -0.48 -7.08
N PRO A 171 5.22 -1.00 -5.91
CA PRO A 171 4.38 -2.19 -5.82
C PRO A 171 3.10 -2.02 -6.64
N ARG A 172 2.85 -2.98 -7.55
CA ARG A 172 1.62 -2.97 -8.35
C ARG A 172 0.56 -3.76 -7.62
N GLU A 173 -0.58 -3.13 -7.38
CA GLU A 173 -1.71 -3.87 -6.85
C GLU A 173 -2.19 -4.93 -7.85
N PRO A 174 -2.49 -6.16 -7.39
CA PRO A 174 -3.12 -7.14 -8.24
C PRO A 174 -4.47 -6.59 -8.72
N LEU A 175 -4.75 -6.78 -10.01
CA LEU A 175 -6.01 -6.35 -10.59
C LEU A 175 -7.17 -6.90 -9.76
N SER A 176 -8.08 -6.03 -9.34
CA SER A 176 -9.28 -6.43 -8.62
C SER A 176 -10.05 -7.52 -9.40
N LEU A 177 -10.51 -8.55 -8.70
CA LEU A 177 -11.31 -9.64 -9.28
C LEU A 177 -12.54 -9.14 -10.06
N ILE A 178 -12.99 -7.90 -9.82
CA ILE A 178 -14.08 -7.27 -10.55
C ILE A 178 -13.76 -7.07 -12.04
N TRP A 179 -12.49 -7.01 -12.44
CA TRP A 179 -12.10 -6.89 -13.83
C TRP A 179 -12.36 -8.15 -14.64
N ILE A 180 -12.48 -9.32 -13.99
CA ILE A 180 -12.81 -10.58 -14.66
C ILE A 180 -14.22 -10.52 -15.27
N PRO A 181 -15.31 -10.27 -14.50
CA PRO A 181 -16.64 -10.16 -15.10
C PRO A 181 -16.76 -8.98 -16.07
N VAL A 182 -16.07 -7.85 -15.81
CA VAL A 182 -16.06 -6.71 -16.73
C VAL A 182 -15.47 -7.09 -18.09
N SER A 183 -14.34 -7.80 -18.12
CA SER A 183 -13.71 -8.24 -19.38
C SER A 183 -14.57 -9.23 -20.14
N VAL A 184 -15.28 -10.13 -19.45
CA VAL A 184 -16.23 -11.07 -20.07
C VAL A 184 -17.41 -10.34 -20.72
N ILE A 185 -17.97 -9.32 -20.05
CA ILE A 185 -19.06 -8.52 -20.60
C ILE A 185 -18.59 -7.76 -21.84
N ILE A 186 -17.44 -7.13 -21.79
CA ILE A 186 -16.87 -6.40 -22.94
C ILE A 186 -16.64 -7.38 -24.11
N GLY A 187 -16.03 -8.54 -23.86
CA GLY A 187 -15.79 -9.56 -24.88
C GLY A 187 -17.10 -10.06 -25.52
N PHE A 188 -18.15 -10.24 -24.71
CA PHE A 188 -19.48 -10.65 -25.19
C PHE A 188 -20.12 -9.59 -26.09
N ILE A 189 -20.03 -8.30 -25.73
CA ILE A 189 -20.54 -7.18 -26.55
C ILE A 189 -19.83 -7.16 -27.91
N ILE A 190 -18.49 -7.28 -27.93
CA ILE A 190 -17.71 -7.30 -29.16
C ILE A 190 -18.13 -8.49 -30.04
N ALA A 191 -18.29 -9.68 -29.44
CA ALA A 191 -18.74 -10.87 -30.15
C ALA A 191 -20.14 -10.70 -30.78
N LEU A 192 -21.10 -10.08 -30.06
CA LEU A 192 -22.42 -9.79 -30.57
C LEU A 192 -22.39 -8.83 -31.76
N ILE A 193 -21.54 -7.79 -31.71
CA ILE A 193 -21.36 -6.86 -32.82
C ILE A 193 -20.80 -7.60 -34.04
N ALA A 194 -19.77 -8.41 -33.86
CA ALA A 194 -19.16 -9.18 -34.95
C ALA A 194 -20.15 -10.15 -35.60
N VAL A 195 -20.92 -10.89 -34.79
CA VAL A 195 -21.98 -11.79 -35.27
C VAL A 195 -23.10 -11.00 -35.97
N GLY A 196 -23.48 -9.85 -35.45
CA GLY A 196 -24.48 -8.96 -36.07
C GLY A 196 -24.05 -8.47 -37.45
N VAL A 197 -22.80 -8.06 -37.62
CA VAL A 197 -22.23 -7.67 -38.92
C VAL A 197 -22.20 -8.85 -39.89
N MET A 198 -21.76 -10.04 -39.46
CA MET A 198 -21.78 -11.23 -40.31
C MET A 198 -23.18 -11.63 -40.71
N LYS A 199 -24.16 -11.62 -39.78
CA LYS A 199 -25.58 -11.90 -40.08
C LYS A 199 -26.18 -10.87 -41.03
N SER A 200 -25.82 -9.60 -40.94
CA SER A 200 -26.24 -8.56 -41.86
C SER A 200 -25.77 -8.83 -43.30
N LYS A 201 -24.53 -9.28 -43.49
CA LYS A 201 -24.00 -9.65 -44.80
C LYS A 201 -24.68 -10.89 -45.39
N LEU A 202 -25.14 -11.85 -44.57
CA LEU A 202 -25.87 -13.05 -44.99
C LEU A 202 -27.32 -12.75 -45.37
N LYS A 203 -27.92 -11.62 -44.96
CA LYS A 203 -29.30 -11.21 -45.34
C LYS A 203 -29.46 -10.88 -46.84
N THR A 204 -28.37 -10.73 -47.59
CA THR A 204 -28.42 -10.53 -49.04
C THR A 204 -28.77 -11.81 -49.82
N VAL A 205 -28.65 -13.00 -49.18
CA VAL A 205 -29.06 -14.26 -49.80
C VAL A 205 -30.53 -14.50 -49.46
N ARG A 206 -31.40 -14.18 -50.38
CA ARG A 206 -32.85 -14.57 -50.29
C ARG A 206 -32.99 -16.03 -50.67
N PHE A 207 -33.54 -16.82 -49.76
CA PHE A 207 -33.97 -18.19 -50.09
C PHE A 207 -35.12 -18.08 -51.12
N LYS A 208 -34.86 -18.48 -52.34
CA LYS A 208 -35.90 -18.58 -53.37
C LYS A 208 -36.61 -19.95 -53.20
N THR A 209 -37.82 -19.92 -52.65
CA THR A 209 -38.63 -21.13 -52.37
C THR A 209 -39.37 -21.65 -53.62
N THR A 210 -39.34 -20.91 -54.70
CA THR A 210 -40.05 -21.32 -55.92
C THR A 210 -39.12 -21.25 -57.14
N ALA A 211 -39.17 -22.30 -57.95
CA ALA A 211 -38.39 -22.45 -59.18
C ALA A 211 -38.87 -21.51 -60.32
N ASN A 212 -39.94 -20.75 -60.13
CA ASN A 212 -40.55 -19.87 -61.18
C ASN A 212 -39.59 -18.83 -61.75
N SER A 213 -38.52 -18.44 -61.04
CA SER A 213 -37.57 -17.47 -61.56
C SER A 213 -36.55 -18.06 -62.54
N TYR A 214 -36.49 -19.37 -62.63
CA TYR A 214 -35.59 -20.07 -63.57
C TYR A 214 -36.35 -20.51 -64.84
N LEU A 215 -37.66 -20.35 -64.87
CA LEU A 215 -38.46 -20.69 -66.04
C LEU A 215 -38.58 -19.47 -66.95
N LYS A 216 -38.20 -19.63 -68.23
CA LYS A 216 -38.44 -18.59 -69.24
C LYS A 216 -39.96 -18.61 -69.52
N LYS A 217 -40.63 -17.46 -69.33
CA LYS A 217 -42.07 -17.37 -69.60
C LYS A 217 -42.41 -17.89 -71.01
N GLY A 218 -43.29 -18.90 -71.11
CA GLY A 218 -43.69 -19.51 -72.36
C GLY A 218 -42.86 -20.68 -72.87
N SER A 219 -41.83 -21.15 -72.10
CA SER A 219 -40.99 -22.30 -72.46
C SER A 219 -41.49 -23.64 -71.90
N LEU A 220 -42.47 -23.64 -70.96
CA LEU A 220 -43.09 -24.82 -70.41
C LEU A 220 -44.37 -25.09 -71.23
N ASN A 221 -44.34 -26.10 -72.06
CA ASN A 221 -45.51 -26.62 -72.76
C ASN A 221 -45.76 -28.03 -72.19
N ILE A 222 -46.80 -28.18 -71.35
CA ILE A 222 -47.21 -29.46 -70.79
C ILE A 222 -48.11 -30.12 -71.84
N THR A 223 -47.60 -31.17 -72.47
CA THR A 223 -48.30 -31.94 -73.50
C THR A 223 -49.03 -33.18 -72.94
N ASP A 224 -48.66 -33.59 -71.70
CA ASP A 224 -49.30 -34.70 -71.00
C ASP A 224 -49.18 -34.53 -69.48
N SER A 225 -50.23 -34.86 -68.74
CA SER A 225 -50.25 -34.76 -67.26
C SER A 225 -50.92 -36.03 -66.73
N SER A 226 -50.18 -36.91 -66.06
CA SER A 226 -50.71 -38.06 -65.39
C SER A 226 -50.31 -38.06 -63.90
N ASP A 227 -51.30 -38.19 -63.01
CA ASP A 227 -51.07 -38.38 -61.58
C ASP A 227 -51.00 -39.88 -61.29
N LEU A 228 -49.83 -40.38 -60.87
CA LEU A 228 -49.59 -41.72 -60.39
C LEU A 228 -49.58 -41.72 -58.88
N PHE A 229 -50.64 -42.28 -58.27
CA PHE A 229 -50.63 -42.53 -56.82
C PHE A 229 -49.74 -43.73 -56.53
N LEU A 230 -48.65 -43.58 -55.85
CA LEU A 230 -47.88 -44.66 -55.29
C LEU A 230 -48.30 -44.88 -53.84
N TYR A 231 -48.79 -46.09 -53.52
CA TYR A 231 -49.12 -46.53 -52.17
C TYR A 231 -47.86 -46.83 -51.37
#